data_cfe6a26c23a039c4a8d37ff7d05d71fd
#
_entry.id   cfe6a26c23a039c4a8d37ff7d05d71fd
#
_cell.length_a   1.000
_cell.length_b   1.000
_cell.length_c   1.000
_cell.angle_alpha   90.00
_cell.angle_beta   90.00
_cell.angle_gamma   90.00
#
_symmetry.space_group_name_H-M   'P 1'
#
loop_
_entity.id
_entity.type
_entity.pdbx_description
1 polymer ?
#
loop_
_entity_poly.entity_id
_entity_poly.type
_entity_poly.pdbx_seq_one_letter_code
_entity_poly.pdbx_strand_id
1 'polypeptide(L)'
;YQTPNAANQISRLVELASQVAASDGKIAVGFADHAPVDQPLRFAVPATAIGAGATVLEKHLTLAQVMRLEDHEAALNPDDFAEFVALMRSCKEALGSRGSMGEDFSMDATEAAYRRMVRKHVVSARPLPAGTVLMPEDLGLKRTPAAEALDDISAVYGKRLTVSVEADQPITMDILTENRQ
;
A
#
# COMPACT_ATOMS: atom_id res chain seq x y z
N TYR A 1 20.10 30.44 1.24
CA TYR A 1 20.95 29.31 1.61
C TYR A 1 20.26 28.01 1.23
N GLN A 2 20.92 27.17 0.48
CA GLN A 2 20.39 25.90 -0.03
C GLN A 2 21.06 24.74 0.70
N THR A 3 20.27 23.74 1.07
CA THR A 3 20.81 22.50 1.64
C THR A 3 21.10 21.49 0.52
N PRO A 4 22.36 21.03 0.38
CA PRO A 4 22.67 19.95 -0.55
C PRO A 4 21.87 18.68 -0.24
N ASN A 5 21.42 17.95 -1.27
CA ASN A 5 20.54 16.78 -1.09
C ASN A 5 21.06 15.77 -0.07
N ALA A 6 22.36 15.44 -0.12
CA ALA A 6 22.97 14.49 0.81
C ALA A 6 23.01 15.00 2.27
N ALA A 7 22.88 16.31 2.49
CA ALA A 7 22.90 16.92 3.81
C ALA A 7 21.53 16.92 4.52
N ASN A 8 20.44 16.63 3.82
CA ASN A 8 19.09 16.60 4.41
C ASN A 8 18.93 15.51 5.47
N GLN A 9 19.64 14.39 5.33
CA GLN A 9 19.65 13.30 6.33
C GLN A 9 18.26 12.88 6.80
N ILE A 10 17.29 12.79 5.88
CA ILE A 10 15.85 12.56 6.18
C ILE A 10 15.62 11.26 6.97
N SER A 11 16.49 10.25 6.81
CA SER A 11 16.42 9.02 7.60
C SER A 11 16.42 9.24 9.11
N ARG A 12 17.03 10.35 9.58
CA ARG A 12 17.00 10.72 11.01
C ARG A 12 15.60 11.06 11.52
N LEU A 13 14.69 11.47 10.64
CA LEU A 13 13.29 11.74 11.01
C LEU A 13 12.59 10.46 11.48
N VAL A 14 12.93 9.31 10.90
CA VAL A 14 12.36 8.01 11.31
C VAL A 14 12.70 7.72 12.78
N GLU A 15 13.95 7.95 13.17
CA GLU A 15 14.41 7.78 14.54
C GLU A 15 13.75 8.77 15.47
N LEU A 16 13.71 10.06 15.09
CA LEU A 16 13.04 11.11 15.88
C LEU A 16 11.55 10.81 16.04
N ALA A 17 10.87 10.40 14.98
CA ALA A 17 9.46 10.04 15.04
C ALA A 17 9.20 8.86 15.98
N SER A 18 10.09 7.88 16.01
CA SER A 18 10.02 6.75 16.94
C SER A 18 10.18 7.19 18.39
N GLN A 19 11.17 8.05 18.68
CA GLN A 19 11.40 8.58 20.02
C GLN A 19 10.21 9.43 20.51
N VAL A 20 9.65 10.25 19.64
CA VAL A 20 8.52 11.13 19.96
C VAL A 20 7.21 10.36 20.12
N ALA A 21 7.05 9.23 19.44
CA ALA A 21 5.86 8.38 19.59
C ALA A 21 5.63 7.94 21.05
N ALA A 22 6.69 7.87 21.85
CA ALA A 22 6.61 7.56 23.28
C ALA A 22 6.11 8.74 24.15
N SER A 23 5.89 9.93 23.57
CA SER A 23 5.49 11.16 24.29
C SER A 23 3.98 11.45 24.32
N ASP A 24 3.13 10.44 24.13
CA ASP A 24 1.67 10.57 24.07
C ASP A 24 1.16 11.59 23.02
N GLY A 25 1.89 11.72 21.92
CA GLY A 25 1.50 12.62 20.81
C GLY A 25 1.62 14.11 21.10
N LYS A 26 2.24 14.52 22.22
CA LYS A 26 2.38 15.94 22.61
C LYS A 26 3.48 16.67 21.84
N ILE A 27 4.36 15.94 21.16
CA ILE A 27 5.50 16.50 20.43
C ILE A 27 5.35 16.15 18.95
N ALA A 28 5.48 17.15 18.08
CA ALA A 28 5.48 16.96 16.63
C ALA A 28 6.92 16.91 16.10
N VAL A 29 7.14 16.11 15.06
CA VAL A 29 8.41 16.10 14.33
C VAL A 29 8.27 17.00 13.11
N GLY A 30 9.12 18.01 13.00
CA GLY A 30 9.16 18.93 11.87
C GLY A 30 10.37 18.73 10.97
N PHE A 31 10.25 19.15 9.74
CA PHE A 31 11.30 19.24 8.75
C PHE A 31 11.33 20.63 8.12
N ALA A 32 12.47 21.35 8.27
CA ALA A 32 12.71 22.62 7.62
C ALA A 32 13.36 22.37 6.26
N ASP A 33 12.63 22.68 5.18
CA ASP A 33 13.06 22.39 3.81
C ASP A 33 13.72 23.59 3.16
N HIS A 34 15.01 23.43 2.82
CA HIS A 34 15.82 24.38 2.06
C HIS A 34 16.25 23.81 0.69
N ALA A 35 15.45 22.89 0.11
CA ALA A 35 15.72 22.37 -1.22
C ALA A 35 15.64 23.50 -2.27
N PRO A 36 16.53 23.49 -3.29
CA PRO A 36 16.51 24.44 -4.39
C PRO A 36 15.17 24.44 -5.12
N VAL A 37 14.62 25.64 -5.38
CA VAL A 37 13.28 25.78 -5.97
C VAL A 37 13.23 25.55 -7.47
N ASP A 38 14.36 25.63 -8.15
CA ASP A 38 14.51 25.40 -9.59
C ASP A 38 14.66 23.93 -9.98
N GLN A 39 14.61 23.01 -9.00
CA GLN A 39 14.78 21.58 -9.18
C GLN A 39 13.53 20.79 -8.83
N PRO A 40 13.27 19.63 -9.45
CA PRO A 40 12.15 18.73 -9.08
C PRO A 40 12.18 18.32 -7.62
N LEU A 41 13.34 18.36 -6.97
CA LEU A 41 13.55 18.02 -5.57
C LEU A 41 12.86 18.98 -4.60
N ARG A 42 12.48 20.21 -5.05
CA ARG A 42 11.70 21.17 -4.26
C ARG A 42 10.43 20.60 -3.65
N PHE A 43 9.85 19.56 -4.29
CA PHE A 43 8.67 18.85 -3.81
C PHE A 43 9.00 17.44 -3.29
N ALA A 44 9.98 16.77 -3.90
CA ALA A 44 10.32 15.39 -3.55
C ALA A 44 10.96 15.30 -2.16
N VAL A 45 11.82 16.24 -1.78
CA VAL A 45 12.48 16.25 -0.47
C VAL A 45 11.46 16.36 0.68
N PRO A 46 10.54 17.36 0.71
CA PRO A 46 9.54 17.45 1.77
C PRO A 46 8.52 16.30 1.73
N ALA A 47 8.15 15.78 0.55
CA ALA A 47 7.30 14.59 0.46
C ALA A 47 7.98 13.36 1.09
N THR A 48 9.29 13.20 0.87
CA THR A 48 10.09 12.14 1.52
C THR A 48 10.13 12.32 3.04
N ALA A 49 10.22 13.57 3.52
CA ALA A 49 10.20 13.86 4.94
C ALA A 49 8.85 13.47 5.59
N ILE A 50 7.71 13.71 4.91
CA ILE A 50 6.39 13.22 5.36
C ILE A 50 6.41 11.69 5.48
N GLY A 51 6.89 10.99 4.46
CA GLY A 51 7.05 9.53 4.47
C GLY A 51 7.92 9.02 5.63
N ALA A 52 8.95 9.79 5.99
CA ALA A 52 9.84 9.49 7.11
C ALA A 52 9.25 9.85 8.50
N GLY A 53 8.06 10.45 8.55
CA GLY A 53 7.35 10.72 9.79
C GLY A 53 7.27 12.19 10.21
N ALA A 54 7.70 13.13 9.37
CA ALA A 54 7.47 14.54 9.63
C ALA A 54 5.96 14.85 9.61
N THR A 55 5.49 15.57 10.61
CA THR A 55 4.10 16.04 10.73
C THR A 55 3.98 17.55 10.55
N VAL A 56 5.10 18.26 10.60
CA VAL A 56 5.21 19.69 10.33
C VAL A 56 6.25 19.90 9.24
N LEU A 57 5.93 20.76 8.27
CA LEU A 57 6.88 21.21 7.26
C LEU A 57 7.05 22.72 7.35
N GLU A 58 8.29 23.18 7.31
CA GLU A 58 8.64 24.57 7.16
C GLU A 58 9.23 24.80 5.77
N LYS A 59 8.77 25.83 5.05
CA LYS A 59 9.23 26.17 3.71
C LYS A 59 9.22 27.68 3.53
N HIS A 60 10.28 28.21 2.96
CA HIS A 60 10.37 29.63 2.63
C HIS A 60 9.37 30.02 1.53
N LEU A 61 8.76 31.19 1.71
CA LEU A 61 7.87 31.85 0.77
C LEU A 61 8.44 33.23 0.43
N THR A 62 8.50 33.57 -0.85
CA THR A 62 8.85 34.92 -1.33
C THR A 62 7.72 35.51 -2.16
N LEU A 63 7.61 36.83 -2.19
CA LEU A 63 6.63 37.50 -3.06
C LEU A 63 6.93 37.26 -4.56
N ALA A 64 8.20 37.28 -4.92
CA ALA A 64 8.67 36.94 -6.26
C ALA A 64 10.16 36.60 -6.23
N GLN A 65 10.56 35.52 -6.89
CA GLN A 65 11.96 35.07 -7.02
C GLN A 65 12.87 36.16 -7.59
N VAL A 66 12.36 36.97 -8.53
CA VAL A 66 13.10 38.08 -9.16
C VAL A 66 13.55 39.15 -8.18
N MET A 67 12.89 39.28 -7.02
CA MET A 67 13.27 40.24 -5.98
C MET A 67 14.55 39.86 -5.24
N ARG A 68 14.99 38.62 -5.32
CA ARG A 68 16.19 38.08 -4.66
C ARG A 68 16.30 38.48 -3.20
N LEU A 69 15.20 38.36 -2.47
CA LEU A 69 15.18 38.57 -1.03
C LEU A 69 16.00 37.48 -0.32
N GLU A 70 16.19 37.61 0.99
CA GLU A 70 16.91 36.63 1.79
C GLU A 70 16.33 35.22 1.58
N ASP A 71 17.18 34.20 1.46
CA ASP A 71 16.85 32.78 1.22
C ASP A 71 15.96 32.52 -0.01
N HIS A 72 15.94 33.46 -0.98
CA HIS A 72 15.10 33.33 -2.18
C HIS A 72 15.39 32.04 -2.98
N GLU A 73 16.59 31.48 -2.90
CA GLU A 73 16.97 30.24 -3.60
C GLU A 73 16.19 29.01 -3.12
N ALA A 74 15.70 29.05 -1.86
CA ALA A 74 14.89 28.01 -1.24
C ALA A 74 13.42 28.41 -1.10
N ALA A 75 13.06 29.67 -1.44
CA ALA A 75 11.72 30.22 -1.24
C ALA A 75 10.84 30.02 -2.49
N LEU A 76 9.63 29.53 -2.31
CA LEU A 76 8.64 29.41 -3.38
C LEU A 76 7.91 30.72 -3.65
N ASN A 77 7.52 30.97 -4.91
CA ASN A 77 6.53 32.00 -5.23
C ASN A 77 5.15 31.63 -4.68
N PRO A 78 4.19 32.56 -4.56
CA PRO A 78 2.88 32.26 -4.00
C PRO A 78 2.13 31.12 -4.70
N ASP A 79 2.14 31.06 -6.02
CA ASP A 79 1.47 30.00 -6.81
C ASP A 79 2.16 28.65 -6.59
N ASP A 80 3.49 28.61 -6.66
CA ASP A 80 4.30 27.41 -6.37
C ASP A 80 4.08 26.93 -4.92
N PHE A 81 3.88 27.87 -3.97
CA PHE A 81 3.62 27.51 -2.59
C PHE A 81 2.21 26.93 -2.42
N ALA A 82 1.22 27.42 -3.15
CA ALA A 82 -0.12 26.84 -3.16
C ALA A 82 -0.09 25.41 -3.73
N GLU A 83 0.63 25.17 -4.83
CA GLU A 83 0.86 23.84 -5.39
C GLU A 83 1.58 22.93 -4.39
N PHE A 84 2.62 23.43 -3.74
CA PHE A 84 3.35 22.71 -2.69
C PHE A 84 2.41 22.23 -1.58
N VAL A 85 1.57 23.11 -1.05
CA VAL A 85 0.63 22.75 0.03
C VAL A 85 -0.36 21.68 -0.45
N ALA A 86 -0.93 21.84 -1.64
CA ALA A 86 -1.85 20.86 -2.22
C ALA A 86 -1.19 19.49 -2.40
N LEU A 87 0.03 19.46 -2.95
CA LEU A 87 0.79 18.22 -3.16
C LEU A 87 1.16 17.54 -1.84
N MET A 88 1.62 18.30 -0.84
CA MET A 88 1.96 17.72 0.48
C MET A 88 0.75 17.13 1.19
N ARG A 89 -0.43 17.72 1.05
CA ARG A 89 -1.69 17.14 1.54
C ARG A 89 -2.02 15.83 0.84
N SER A 90 -1.93 15.78 -0.49
CA SER A 90 -2.15 14.56 -1.27
C SER A 90 -1.14 13.46 -0.92
N CYS A 91 0.12 13.81 -0.72
CA CYS A 91 1.15 12.85 -0.25
C CYS A 91 0.80 12.29 1.14
N LYS A 92 0.27 13.14 2.04
CA LYS A 92 -0.17 12.70 3.37
C LYS A 92 -1.38 11.76 3.29
N GLU A 93 -2.34 12.05 2.42
CA GLU A 93 -3.49 11.17 2.17
C GLU A 93 -3.04 9.83 1.60
N ALA A 94 -2.15 9.84 0.59
CA ALA A 94 -1.60 8.63 -0.01
C ALA A 94 -0.77 7.78 0.97
N LEU A 95 -0.11 8.41 1.95
CA LEU A 95 0.61 7.70 3.00
C LEU A 95 -0.34 6.89 3.90
N GLY A 96 -1.58 7.33 4.06
CA GLY A 96 -2.56 6.70 4.93
C GLY A 96 -2.23 6.84 6.43
N SER A 97 -2.93 6.07 7.24
CA SER A 97 -2.64 5.93 8.66
C SER A 97 -1.58 4.84 8.86
N ARG A 98 -0.59 5.11 9.72
CA ARG A 98 0.30 4.04 10.21
C ARG A 98 -0.50 3.18 11.18
N GLY A 99 -1.08 2.10 10.68
CA GLY A 99 -1.57 1.02 11.55
C GLY A 99 -0.41 0.36 12.27
N SER A 100 -0.61 -0.10 13.49
CA SER A 100 0.35 -0.99 14.15
C SER A 100 0.50 -2.27 13.31
N MET A 101 1.73 -2.73 13.12
CA MET A 101 1.99 -4.02 12.46
C MET A 101 1.19 -5.10 13.21
N GLY A 102 0.10 -5.55 12.63
CA GLY A 102 -0.76 -6.62 13.18
C GLY A 102 -2.25 -6.30 13.23
N GLU A 103 -2.68 -5.04 13.17
CA GLU A 103 -4.09 -4.71 13.36
C GLU A 103 -4.84 -4.22 12.12
N ASP A 104 -4.19 -3.74 11.07
CA ASP A 104 -4.95 -3.19 9.94
C ASP A 104 -4.22 -3.17 8.61
N PHE A 105 -3.96 -4.34 8.03
CA PHE A 105 -3.81 -4.44 6.59
C PHE A 105 -5.18 -4.62 5.90
N SER A 106 -6.20 -3.90 6.37
CA SER A 106 -7.51 -3.91 5.72
C SER A 106 -7.39 -3.27 4.35
N MET A 107 -7.80 -4.02 3.33
CA MET A 107 -7.93 -3.49 1.97
C MET A 107 -9.09 -2.50 1.93
N ASP A 108 -8.92 -1.39 1.21
CA ASP A 108 -10.07 -0.55 0.88
C ASP A 108 -11.08 -1.30 0.00
N ALA A 109 -12.28 -0.74 -0.15
CA ALA A 109 -13.35 -1.39 -0.91
C ALA A 109 -13.00 -1.64 -2.38
N THR A 110 -12.21 -0.76 -3.00
CA THR A 110 -11.77 -0.86 -4.40
C THR A 110 -10.75 -1.98 -4.55
N GLU A 111 -9.77 -2.01 -3.65
CA GLU A 111 -8.74 -3.04 -3.62
C GLU A 111 -9.34 -4.43 -3.34
N ALA A 112 -10.26 -4.52 -2.39
CA ALA A 112 -10.98 -5.75 -2.09
C ALA A 112 -11.83 -6.24 -3.29
N ALA A 113 -12.47 -5.31 -4.02
CA ALA A 113 -13.20 -5.64 -5.24
C ALA A 113 -12.27 -6.13 -6.35
N TYR A 114 -11.13 -5.44 -6.55
CA TYR A 114 -10.12 -5.87 -7.52
C TYR A 114 -9.54 -7.25 -7.18
N ARG A 115 -9.20 -7.49 -5.91
CA ARG A 115 -8.71 -8.79 -5.45
C ARG A 115 -9.70 -9.91 -5.77
N ARG A 116 -11.00 -9.71 -5.47
CA ARG A 116 -12.03 -10.71 -5.81
C ARG A 116 -12.07 -11.02 -7.31
N MET A 117 -11.91 -10.01 -8.16
CA MET A 117 -11.95 -10.17 -9.62
C MET A 117 -10.73 -10.92 -10.17
N VAL A 118 -9.54 -10.73 -9.59
CA VAL A 118 -8.29 -11.28 -10.12
C VAL A 118 -7.84 -12.57 -9.43
N ARG A 119 -8.40 -12.88 -8.26
CA ARG A 119 -8.02 -14.06 -7.48
C ARG A 119 -8.31 -15.32 -8.26
N LYS A 120 -7.40 -16.25 -8.21
CA LYS A 120 -7.59 -17.60 -8.75
C LYS A 120 -8.17 -18.49 -7.66
N HIS A 121 -9.07 -19.36 -8.08
CA HIS A 121 -9.70 -20.34 -7.21
C HIS A 121 -9.45 -21.74 -7.73
N VAL A 122 -9.65 -22.73 -6.89
CA VAL A 122 -9.48 -24.13 -7.21
C VAL A 122 -10.59 -24.58 -8.16
N VAL A 123 -10.20 -25.15 -9.29
CA VAL A 123 -11.10 -25.75 -10.27
C VAL A 123 -10.64 -27.17 -10.59
N SER A 124 -11.55 -28.01 -11.08
CA SER A 124 -11.18 -29.29 -11.65
C SER A 124 -10.37 -29.11 -12.94
N ALA A 125 -9.28 -29.88 -13.10
CA ALA A 125 -8.46 -29.84 -14.31
C ALA A 125 -9.10 -30.64 -15.46
N ARG A 126 -10.01 -31.58 -15.16
CA ARG A 126 -10.70 -32.49 -16.06
C ARG A 126 -12.06 -32.91 -15.48
N PRO A 127 -12.95 -33.52 -16.25
CA PRO A 127 -14.16 -34.10 -15.67
C PRO A 127 -13.81 -35.17 -14.63
N LEU A 128 -14.46 -35.12 -13.48
CA LEU A 128 -14.23 -36.04 -12.36
C LEU A 128 -15.59 -36.58 -11.86
N PRO A 129 -15.77 -37.89 -11.73
CA PRO A 129 -16.99 -38.49 -11.21
C PRO A 129 -17.12 -38.26 -9.68
N ALA A 130 -18.35 -38.33 -9.19
CA ALA A 130 -18.61 -38.40 -7.76
C ALA A 130 -17.83 -39.56 -7.11
N GLY A 131 -17.34 -39.39 -5.91
CA GLY A 131 -16.52 -40.36 -5.19
C GLY A 131 -15.01 -40.27 -5.49
N THR A 132 -14.56 -39.44 -6.45
CA THR A 132 -13.14 -39.25 -6.71
C THR A 132 -12.45 -38.61 -5.48
N VAL A 133 -11.33 -39.20 -5.08
CA VAL A 133 -10.40 -38.59 -4.12
C VAL A 133 -9.46 -37.68 -4.89
N LEU A 134 -9.48 -36.38 -4.53
CA LEU A 134 -8.78 -35.32 -5.27
C LEU A 134 -7.28 -35.38 -5.06
N MET A 135 -6.55 -35.48 -6.16
CA MET A 135 -5.10 -35.48 -6.22
C MET A 135 -4.60 -34.20 -6.91
N PRO A 136 -3.31 -33.83 -6.77
CA PRO A 136 -2.77 -32.62 -7.38
C PRO A 136 -3.05 -32.47 -8.89
N GLU A 137 -2.99 -33.58 -9.64
CA GLU A 137 -3.23 -33.60 -11.09
C GLU A 137 -4.68 -33.39 -11.50
N ASP A 138 -5.62 -33.53 -10.55
CA ASP A 138 -7.06 -33.32 -10.78
C ASP A 138 -7.46 -31.87 -10.67
N LEU A 139 -6.59 -31.01 -10.18
CA LEU A 139 -6.90 -29.66 -9.77
C LEU A 139 -6.06 -28.61 -10.50
N GLY A 140 -6.62 -27.43 -10.67
CA GLY A 140 -5.95 -26.26 -11.20
C GLY A 140 -6.41 -24.99 -10.52
N LEU A 141 -5.73 -23.86 -10.79
CA LEU A 141 -6.08 -22.55 -10.30
C LEU A 141 -6.49 -21.64 -11.46
N LYS A 142 -7.77 -21.26 -11.52
CA LYS A 142 -8.32 -20.36 -12.55
C LYS A 142 -9.15 -19.23 -11.94
N ARG A 143 -9.30 -18.14 -12.67
CA ARG A 143 -10.27 -17.10 -12.33
C ARG A 143 -11.66 -17.62 -12.57
N THR A 144 -12.54 -17.46 -11.61
CA THR A 144 -13.96 -17.84 -11.72
C THR A 144 -14.81 -16.80 -10.99
N PRO A 145 -16.06 -16.54 -11.46
CA PRO A 145 -16.98 -15.67 -10.75
C PRO A 145 -17.59 -16.32 -9.50
N ALA A 146 -17.35 -17.61 -9.25
CA ALA A 146 -17.88 -18.31 -8.09
C ALA A 146 -17.22 -17.81 -6.80
N ALA A 147 -17.99 -17.06 -6.00
CA ALA A 147 -17.48 -16.42 -4.78
C ALA A 147 -17.14 -17.42 -3.68
N GLU A 148 -17.80 -18.59 -3.67
CA GLU A 148 -17.60 -19.66 -2.69
C GLU A 148 -16.51 -20.64 -3.08
N ALA A 149 -15.88 -20.48 -4.27
CA ALA A 149 -14.81 -21.36 -4.72
C ALA A 149 -13.57 -21.23 -3.81
N LEU A 150 -12.99 -22.35 -3.46
CA LEU A 150 -11.81 -22.40 -2.61
C LEU A 150 -10.60 -21.79 -3.31
N ASP A 151 -9.71 -21.19 -2.55
CA ASP A 151 -8.51 -20.52 -3.04
C ASP A 151 -7.21 -21.18 -2.57
N ASP A 152 -7.31 -22.07 -1.60
CA ASP A 152 -6.21 -22.90 -1.14
C ASP A 152 -6.35 -24.31 -1.74
N ILE A 153 -5.53 -24.59 -2.76
CA ILE A 153 -5.54 -25.89 -3.43
C ILE A 153 -5.06 -27.01 -2.50
N SER A 154 -4.19 -26.70 -1.54
CA SER A 154 -3.66 -27.70 -0.60
C SER A 154 -4.72 -28.19 0.37
N ALA A 155 -5.69 -27.36 0.71
CA ALA A 155 -6.81 -27.72 1.58
C ALA A 155 -7.80 -28.70 0.95
N VAL A 156 -7.67 -28.95 -0.36
CA VAL A 156 -8.57 -29.80 -1.14
C VAL A 156 -7.98 -31.19 -1.39
N TYR A 157 -6.67 -31.34 -1.32
CA TYR A 157 -6.00 -32.62 -1.54
C TYR A 157 -6.48 -33.70 -0.56
N GLY A 158 -6.73 -34.89 -1.10
CA GLY A 158 -7.19 -36.04 -0.33
C GLY A 158 -8.67 -36.02 0.04
N LYS A 159 -9.38 -34.92 -0.18
CA LYS A 159 -10.84 -34.86 0.01
C LYS A 159 -11.56 -35.61 -1.11
N ARG A 160 -12.78 -36.07 -0.85
CA ARG A 160 -13.60 -36.84 -1.79
C ARG A 160 -14.74 -35.96 -2.31
N LEU A 161 -14.94 -35.99 -3.64
CA LEU A 161 -16.10 -35.38 -4.28
C LEU A 161 -17.41 -36.08 -3.92
N THR A 162 -18.43 -35.33 -3.55
CA THR A 162 -19.80 -35.84 -3.31
C THR A 162 -20.63 -35.85 -4.57
N VAL A 163 -20.26 -35.04 -5.57
CA VAL A 163 -20.93 -34.92 -6.88
C VAL A 163 -19.91 -35.03 -8.00
N SER A 164 -20.35 -35.32 -9.21
CA SER A 164 -19.50 -35.21 -10.41
C SER A 164 -19.29 -33.74 -10.78
N VAL A 165 -18.09 -33.41 -11.27
CA VAL A 165 -17.74 -32.07 -11.74
C VAL A 165 -17.18 -32.13 -13.15
N GLU A 166 -17.48 -31.11 -13.95
CA GLU A 166 -16.93 -30.94 -15.29
C GLU A 166 -15.54 -30.28 -15.25
N ALA A 167 -14.81 -30.30 -16.36
CA ALA A 167 -13.55 -29.57 -16.47
C ALA A 167 -13.78 -28.07 -16.21
N ASP A 168 -12.83 -27.43 -15.51
CA ASP A 168 -12.87 -26.03 -15.12
C ASP A 168 -14.00 -25.64 -14.13
N GLN A 169 -14.71 -26.61 -13.61
CA GLN A 169 -15.74 -26.37 -12.61
C GLN A 169 -15.09 -25.98 -11.27
N PRO A 170 -15.57 -24.88 -10.63
CA PRO A 170 -15.07 -24.46 -9.31
C PRO A 170 -15.30 -25.52 -8.23
N ILE A 171 -14.31 -25.71 -7.38
CA ILE A 171 -14.39 -26.60 -6.22
C ILE A 171 -14.77 -25.78 -5.00
N THR A 172 -15.87 -26.17 -4.35
CA THR A 172 -16.44 -25.54 -3.16
C THR A 172 -16.48 -26.53 -2.00
N MET A 173 -16.61 -26.06 -0.75
CA MET A 173 -16.60 -26.94 0.41
C MET A 173 -17.82 -27.88 0.49
N ASP A 174 -18.96 -27.47 -0.01
CA ASP A 174 -20.24 -28.20 0.02
C ASP A 174 -20.24 -29.48 -0.84
N ILE A 175 -19.38 -29.52 -1.87
CA ILE A 175 -19.19 -30.70 -2.75
C ILE A 175 -18.08 -31.63 -2.29
N LEU A 176 -17.47 -31.36 -1.13
CA LEU A 176 -16.36 -32.12 -0.58
C LEU A 176 -16.72 -32.84 0.72
N THR A 177 -16.12 -33.99 0.96
CA THR A 177 -16.17 -34.70 2.24
C THR A 177 -14.77 -35.20 2.62
N GLU A 178 -14.54 -35.42 3.90
CA GLU A 178 -13.30 -36.04 4.36
C GLU A 178 -13.20 -37.46 3.82
N ASN A 179 -12.01 -37.84 3.39
CA ASN A 179 -11.74 -39.21 3.00
C ASN A 179 -11.61 -40.05 4.28
N ARG A 180 -12.72 -40.61 4.78
CA ARG A 180 -12.63 -41.59 5.87
C ARG A 180 -11.96 -42.85 5.33
N GLN A 181 -10.74 -43.09 5.81
CA GLN A 181 -10.05 -44.38 5.63
C GLN A 181 -10.81 -45.50 6.33
#